data_034a13da1b432be9e4135ea457d2de94
#
_entry.id   034a13da1b432be9e4135ea457d2de94
#
_cell.length_a   1.000
_cell.length_b   1.000
_cell.length_c   1.000
_cell.angle_alpha   90.00
_cell.angle_beta   90.00
_cell.angle_gamma   90.00
#
_symmetry.space_group_name_H-M   'P 1'
#
loop_
_entity.id
_entity.type
_entity.pdbx_description
1 polymer ?
#
loop_
_entity_poly.entity_id
_entity_poly.type
_entity_poly.pdbx_seq_one_letter_code
_entity_poly.pdbx_strand_id
1 'polypeptide(L)'
;MIEPVQIVEESDSEVTIRWSDETESRYDAAMLRRACPCATCVNEWTGKKILDDRQIADDLTFSTISIVGRYALNFHFSDGHDTGIFSFNYLRELPRPAR
;
A
#
# COMPACT_ATOMS: atom_id res chain seq x y z
N MET A 1 -20.52 -4.97 -1.76
CA MET A 1 -19.05 -4.91 -1.91
C MET A 1 -18.53 -3.61 -1.30
N ILE A 2 -17.51 -3.69 -0.49
CA ILE A 2 -16.90 -2.51 0.11
C ILE A 2 -15.85 -1.95 -0.84
N GLU A 3 -15.93 -0.66 -1.11
CA GLU A 3 -15.00 0.00 -2.03
C GLU A 3 -14.59 1.35 -1.49
N PRO A 4 -13.47 1.90 -1.98
CA PRO A 4 -13.06 3.23 -1.52
C PRO A 4 -13.99 4.29 -2.10
N VAL A 5 -14.42 5.21 -1.24
CA VAL A 5 -15.23 6.35 -1.65
C VAL A 5 -14.42 7.63 -1.68
N GLN A 6 -13.28 7.66 -0.99
CA GLN A 6 -12.40 8.83 -0.97
C GLN A 6 -10.99 8.38 -0.63
N ILE A 7 -10.02 8.94 -1.33
CA ILE A 7 -8.60 8.71 -1.07
C ILE A 7 -7.98 10.07 -0.82
N VAL A 8 -7.42 10.25 0.39
CA VAL A 8 -6.87 11.54 0.83
C VAL A 8 -5.37 11.37 1.07
N GLU A 9 -4.57 12.11 0.32
CA GLU A 9 -3.13 12.14 0.55
C GLU A 9 -2.86 13.14 1.66
N GLU A 10 -2.68 12.62 2.88
CA GLU A 10 -2.48 13.47 4.05
C GLU A 10 -1.13 14.20 4.01
N SER A 11 -0.12 13.52 3.45
CA SER A 11 1.21 14.08 3.29
C SER A 11 1.95 13.27 2.23
N ASP A 12 3.23 13.57 2.02
CA ASP A 12 4.05 12.81 1.08
C ASP A 12 4.20 11.35 1.48
N SER A 13 3.98 11.03 2.73
CA SER A 13 4.22 9.69 3.27
C SER A 13 2.98 9.04 3.85
N GLU A 14 1.82 9.71 3.86
CA GLU A 14 0.61 9.16 4.46
C GLU A 14 -0.60 9.32 3.55
N VAL A 15 -1.42 8.28 3.51
CA VAL A 15 -2.67 8.30 2.76
C VAL A 15 -3.77 7.68 3.62
N THR A 16 -4.97 8.26 3.55
CA THR A 16 -6.16 7.74 4.21
C THR A 16 -7.17 7.32 3.16
N ILE A 17 -7.74 6.14 3.32
CA ILE A 17 -8.80 5.66 2.43
C ILE A 17 -10.09 5.57 3.25
N ARG A 18 -11.12 6.24 2.78
CA ARG A 18 -12.46 6.11 3.35
C ARG A 18 -13.22 5.11 2.51
N TRP A 19 -13.84 4.16 3.19
CA TRP A 19 -14.53 3.04 2.54
C TRP A 19 -16.03 3.25 2.54
N SER A 20 -16.72 2.53 1.66
CA SER A 20 -18.17 2.67 1.51
C SER A 20 -18.97 2.20 2.74
N ASP A 21 -18.35 1.47 3.65
CA ASP A 21 -18.98 1.05 4.90
C ASP A 21 -18.74 2.05 6.03
N GLU A 22 -18.31 3.26 5.70
CA GLU A 22 -18.06 4.37 6.64
C GLU A 22 -16.85 4.17 7.55
N THR A 23 -15.99 3.20 7.25
CA THR A 23 -14.73 3.04 7.97
C THR A 23 -13.61 3.75 7.22
N GLU A 24 -12.51 3.98 7.92
CA GLU A 24 -11.32 4.62 7.35
C GLU A 24 -10.11 3.77 7.67
N SER A 25 -9.16 3.74 6.73
CA SER A 25 -7.87 3.10 6.93
C SER A 25 -6.78 4.10 6.63
N ARG A 26 -5.75 4.12 7.46
CA ARG A 26 -4.61 5.02 7.29
C ARG A 26 -3.36 4.19 7.03
N TYR A 27 -2.57 4.62 6.06
CA TYR A 27 -1.36 3.93 5.66
C TYR A 27 -0.22 4.92 5.53
N ASP A 28 1.01 4.48 5.86
CA ASP A 28 2.17 5.26 5.50
C ASP A 28 2.97 4.54 4.41
N ALA A 29 3.84 5.28 3.72
CA ALA A 29 4.56 4.76 2.57
C ALA A 29 5.47 3.60 2.94
N ALA A 30 6.19 3.71 4.05
CA ALA A 30 7.10 2.65 4.48
C ALA A 30 6.35 1.37 4.80
N MET A 31 5.20 1.49 5.49
CA MET A 31 4.34 0.35 5.80
C MET A 31 3.88 -0.34 4.52
N LEU A 32 3.37 0.43 3.56
CA LEU A 32 2.90 -0.14 2.30
C LEU A 32 4.02 -0.78 1.50
N ARG A 33 5.19 -0.13 1.47
CA ARG A 33 6.33 -0.68 0.75
C ARG A 33 6.77 -2.02 1.34
N ARG A 34 6.78 -2.14 2.67
CA ARG A 34 7.11 -3.39 3.35
C ARG A 34 6.08 -4.48 3.09
N ALA A 35 4.85 -4.10 2.79
CA ALA A 35 3.75 -5.03 2.52
C ALA A 35 3.52 -5.25 1.03
N CYS A 36 4.41 -4.77 0.17
CA CYS A 36 4.24 -4.86 -1.28
C CYS A 36 4.08 -6.32 -1.72
N PRO A 37 3.01 -6.64 -2.46
CA PRO A 37 2.73 -8.02 -2.87
C PRO A 37 3.32 -8.40 -4.23
N CYS A 38 4.14 -7.54 -4.85
CA CYS A 38 4.65 -7.84 -6.19
C CYS A 38 5.65 -8.99 -6.16
N ALA A 39 5.90 -9.59 -7.33
CA ALA A 39 6.75 -10.78 -7.45
C ALA A 39 8.19 -10.55 -6.99
N THR A 40 8.68 -9.31 -7.05
CA THR A 40 10.04 -9.00 -6.57
C THR A 40 10.13 -8.95 -5.06
N CYS A 41 9.00 -8.80 -4.38
CA CYS A 41 8.96 -8.68 -2.91
C CYS A 41 8.45 -9.95 -2.24
N VAL A 42 7.71 -10.79 -2.96
CA VAL A 42 7.12 -12.02 -2.43
C VAL A 42 7.36 -13.14 -3.41
N ASN A 43 7.82 -14.29 -2.91
CA ASN A 43 8.03 -15.46 -3.76
C ASN A 43 6.67 -16.04 -4.14
N GLU A 44 6.37 -16.08 -5.45
CA GLU A 44 5.07 -16.54 -5.95
C GLU A 44 4.81 -18.01 -5.66
N TRP A 45 5.87 -18.81 -5.56
CA TRP A 45 5.74 -20.25 -5.39
C TRP A 45 5.52 -20.66 -3.93
N THR A 46 6.18 -19.98 -3.01
CA THR A 46 6.15 -20.34 -1.61
C THR A 46 5.36 -19.37 -0.76
N GLY A 47 5.06 -18.19 -1.29
CA GLY A 47 4.41 -17.12 -0.54
C GLY A 47 5.32 -16.44 0.46
N LYS A 48 6.58 -16.81 0.52
CA LYS A 48 7.51 -16.19 1.46
C LYS A 48 7.92 -14.80 1.00
N LYS A 49 8.06 -13.91 1.98
CA LYS A 49 8.50 -12.54 1.71
C LYS A 49 10.00 -12.55 1.38
N ILE A 50 10.33 -12.00 0.23
CA ILE A 50 11.73 -11.86 -0.22
C ILE A 50 12.33 -10.58 0.33
N LEU A 51 11.51 -9.52 0.37
CA LEU A 51 11.97 -8.21 0.81
C LEU A 51 12.30 -8.22 2.30
N ASP A 52 13.46 -7.66 2.64
CA ASP A 52 13.84 -7.45 4.03
C ASP A 52 13.30 -6.09 4.48
N ASP A 53 12.43 -6.09 5.49
CA ASP A 53 11.81 -4.86 6.00
C ASP A 53 12.84 -3.82 6.41
N ARG A 54 14.02 -4.25 6.83
CA ARG A 54 15.08 -3.33 7.26
C ARG A 54 15.69 -2.54 6.11
N GLN A 55 15.43 -2.97 4.87
CA GLN A 55 15.93 -2.27 3.69
C GLN A 55 15.07 -1.07 3.33
N ILE A 56 13.90 -0.95 3.95
CA ILE A 56 12.97 0.12 3.66
C ILE A 56 13.16 1.25 4.66
N ALA A 57 13.43 2.45 4.16
CA ALA A 57 13.60 3.63 5.01
C ALA A 57 12.27 4.03 5.64
N ASP A 58 12.31 4.42 6.90
CA ASP A 58 11.10 4.85 7.61
C ASP A 58 10.54 6.17 7.06
N ASP A 59 11.37 6.95 6.40
CA ASP A 59 10.98 8.24 5.83
C ASP A 59 10.62 8.15 4.34
N LEU A 60 10.36 6.93 3.86
CA LEU A 60 9.94 6.73 2.47
C LEU A 60 8.68 7.53 2.16
N THR A 61 8.58 8.05 0.95
CA THR A 61 7.43 8.83 0.51
C THR A 61 6.84 8.23 -0.76
N PHE A 62 5.64 8.71 -1.12
CA PHE A 62 5.01 8.38 -2.40
C PHE A 62 5.44 9.41 -3.44
N SER A 63 5.79 8.96 -4.64
CA SER A 63 5.96 9.87 -5.75
C SER A 63 4.64 10.03 -6.52
N THR A 64 3.86 8.96 -6.64
CA THR A 64 2.58 8.99 -7.35
C THR A 64 1.69 7.86 -6.83
N ILE A 65 0.38 8.09 -6.83
CA ILE A 65 -0.61 7.06 -6.54
C ILE A 65 -1.57 7.03 -7.73
N SER A 66 -1.73 5.85 -8.32
CA SER A 66 -2.57 5.67 -9.52
C SER A 66 -3.65 4.63 -9.26
N ILE A 67 -4.81 4.81 -9.87
CA ILE A 67 -5.91 3.85 -9.77
C ILE A 67 -5.74 2.81 -10.88
N VAL A 68 -5.84 1.53 -10.51
CA VAL A 68 -5.76 0.41 -11.45
C VAL A 68 -7.13 -0.23 -11.56
N GLY A 69 -7.80 0.02 -12.67
CA GLY A 69 -9.14 -0.51 -12.89
C GLY A 69 -10.09 -0.08 -11.77
N ARG A 70 -10.88 -1.02 -11.27
CA ARG A 70 -11.83 -0.76 -10.18
C ARG A 70 -11.50 -1.58 -8.94
N TYR A 71 -10.28 -2.12 -8.86
CA TYR A 71 -9.98 -3.10 -7.82
C TYR A 71 -8.70 -2.82 -7.07
N ALA A 72 -7.88 -1.85 -7.49
CA ALA A 72 -6.54 -1.71 -6.92
C ALA A 72 -5.99 -0.30 -7.06
N LEU A 73 -4.94 -0.02 -6.28
CA LEU A 73 -4.11 1.17 -6.41
C LEU A 73 -2.68 0.74 -6.70
N ASN A 74 -2.00 1.50 -7.54
CA ASN A 74 -0.57 1.34 -7.76
C ASN A 74 0.13 2.50 -7.05
N PHE A 75 1.02 2.16 -6.11
CA PHE A 75 1.81 3.16 -5.40
C PHE A 75 3.21 3.21 -5.98
N HIS A 76 3.63 4.40 -6.37
CA HIS A 76 4.99 4.67 -6.82
C HIS A 76 5.74 5.26 -5.64
N PHE A 77 6.78 4.59 -5.20
CA PHE A 77 7.52 5.00 -3.99
C PHE A 77 8.79 5.76 -4.36
N SER A 78 9.27 6.57 -3.42
CA SER A 78 10.45 7.41 -3.64
C SER A 78 11.73 6.61 -3.85
N ASP A 79 11.75 5.33 -3.49
CA ASP A 79 12.90 4.46 -3.74
C ASP A 79 12.92 3.91 -5.18
N GLY A 80 12.01 4.36 -6.04
CA GLY A 80 11.93 3.89 -7.42
C GLY A 80 11.08 2.65 -7.64
N HIS A 81 10.53 2.08 -6.59
CA HIS A 81 9.68 0.89 -6.70
C HIS A 81 8.28 1.29 -7.17
N ASP A 82 7.85 0.75 -8.29
CA ASP A 82 6.57 1.14 -8.90
C ASP A 82 5.72 -0.05 -9.36
N THR A 83 6.10 -1.27 -8.99
CA THR A 83 5.38 -2.47 -9.42
C THR A 83 4.37 -2.97 -8.39
N GLY A 84 4.21 -2.28 -7.27
CA GLY A 84 3.29 -2.70 -6.22
C GLY A 84 1.85 -2.33 -6.53
N ILE A 85 1.04 -3.30 -6.91
CA ILE A 85 -0.40 -3.12 -7.13
C ILE A 85 -1.10 -3.70 -5.92
N PHE A 86 -1.77 -2.83 -5.17
CA PHE A 86 -2.45 -3.22 -3.93
C PHE A 86 -3.95 -3.26 -4.19
N SER A 87 -4.53 -4.46 -4.17
CA SER A 87 -5.98 -4.57 -4.33
C SER A 87 -6.67 -3.92 -3.13
N PHE A 88 -7.90 -3.47 -3.32
CA PHE A 88 -8.66 -2.87 -2.23
C PHE A 88 -8.88 -3.87 -1.10
N ASN A 89 -9.12 -5.14 -1.43
CA ASN A 89 -9.26 -6.18 -0.42
C ASN A 89 -7.98 -6.33 0.40
N TYR A 90 -6.84 -6.34 -0.28
CA TYR A 90 -5.54 -6.47 0.39
C TYR A 90 -5.29 -5.28 1.31
N LEU A 91 -5.60 -4.06 0.82
CA LEU A 91 -5.43 -2.85 1.63
C LEU A 91 -6.26 -2.89 2.90
N ARG A 92 -7.49 -3.39 2.82
CA ARG A 92 -8.35 -3.50 3.99
C ARG A 92 -7.83 -4.51 5.01
N GLU A 93 -7.10 -5.52 4.55
CA GLU A 93 -6.59 -6.58 5.42
C GLU A 93 -5.24 -6.25 6.04
N LEU A 94 -4.56 -5.22 5.57
CA LEU A 94 -3.25 -4.87 6.10
C LEU A 94 -3.33 -4.47 7.57
N PRO A 95 -2.29 -4.78 8.36
CA PRO A 95 -2.27 -4.40 9.77
C PRO A 95 -2.37 -2.89 9.92
N ARG A 96 -3.08 -2.46 10.97
CA ARG A 96 -3.20 -1.04 11.27
C ARG A 96 -1.85 -0.51 11.73
N PRO A 97 -1.43 0.66 11.27
CA PRO A 97 -0.14 1.22 11.69
C PRO A 97 -0.15 1.69 13.14
N ALA A 98 -1.30 2.04 13.67
CA ALA A 98 -1.40 2.56 15.03
C ALA A 98 -1.49 1.41 16.01
N ARG A 99 -0.41 1.05 16.54
CA ARG A 99 -0.34 0.01 17.57
C ARG A 99 0.38 0.56 18.74
#